data_cf8891e12dd678400c7a015df2e010a5
#
_entry.id   cf8891e12dd678400c7a015df2e010a5
#
_cell.length_a   1.000
_cell.length_b   1.000
_cell.length_c   1.000
_cell.angle_alpha   90.00
_cell.angle_beta   90.00
_cell.angle_gamma   90.00
#
_symmetry.space_group_name_H-M   'P 1'
#
loop_
_entity.id
_entity.type
_entity.pdbx_description
1 polymer ?
#
loop_
_entity_poly.entity_id
_entity_poly.type
_entity_poly.pdbx_seq_one_letter_code
_entity_poly.pdbx_strand_id
1 'polypeptide(L)'
;FVRGLRALKVKEMDTKSDNDDVAEDYIIDEKAKRTVLTRHGVEKAEKFFGLENLSDPENVTINHHIIQALHAHGVMKRDVDYVVTNDGKVMIVDSFTGRIMPGRRFSDGLHQAIEAKENVKIQNENQTLATITFQNFFRLYTKLSGMTGTALTEEEEFREIYGLDVIEVPTNK
;
A
#
# COMPACT_ATOMS: atom_id res chain seq x y z
N PHE A 1 11.42 -12.98 -10.20
CA PHE A 1 10.66 -11.90 -10.84
C PHE A 1 11.38 -10.55 -10.65
N VAL A 2 11.34 -9.93 -9.47
CA VAL A 2 11.85 -8.56 -9.21
C VAL A 2 13.31 -8.35 -9.67
N ARG A 3 14.19 -9.32 -9.47
CA ARG A 3 15.59 -9.21 -9.91
C ARG A 3 15.75 -9.23 -11.43
N GLY A 4 14.92 -9.98 -12.14
CA GLY A 4 14.94 -10.04 -13.61
C GLY A 4 14.46 -8.76 -14.27
N LEU A 5 13.52 -8.06 -13.64
CA LEU A 5 12.94 -6.83 -14.18
C LEU A 5 13.84 -5.58 -14.04
N ARG A 6 14.97 -5.65 -13.31
CA ARG A 6 15.94 -4.56 -13.22
C ARG A 6 16.54 -4.14 -14.58
N ALA A 7 16.48 -5.01 -15.58
CA ALA A 7 17.03 -4.74 -16.91
C ALA A 7 16.06 -3.92 -17.80
N LEU A 8 14.83 -3.70 -17.36
CA LEU A 8 13.85 -2.92 -18.13
C LEU A 8 14.15 -1.42 -18.08
N LYS A 9 14.06 -0.77 -19.20
CA LYS A 9 14.24 0.68 -19.33
C LYS A 9 12.95 1.40 -18.97
N VAL A 10 13.08 2.49 -18.20
CA VAL A 10 11.98 3.30 -17.71
C VAL A 10 11.89 4.63 -18.44
N LYS A 11 10.68 5.12 -18.65
CA LYS A 11 10.37 6.51 -18.98
C LYS A 11 9.48 7.11 -17.92
N GLU A 12 9.92 8.23 -17.35
CA GLU A 12 9.07 9.06 -16.51
C GLU A 12 8.13 9.87 -17.39
N MET A 13 6.83 9.79 -17.13
CA MET A 13 5.83 10.53 -17.86
C MET A 13 5.66 11.92 -17.29
N ASP A 14 6.00 12.94 -18.08
CA ASP A 14 5.40 14.25 -17.96
C ASP A 14 4.05 14.21 -18.71
N THR A 15 2.97 14.50 -17.98
CA THR A 15 1.57 14.42 -18.41
C THR A 15 1.31 15.02 -19.78
N LYS A 16 1.28 14.23 -20.85
CA LYS A 16 0.58 14.43 -22.13
C LYS A 16 1.37 13.84 -23.33
N SER A 17 1.36 12.55 -23.49
CA SER A 17 1.46 11.98 -24.83
C SER A 17 0.92 10.54 -24.84
N ASP A 18 -0.27 10.38 -25.37
CA ASP A 18 -0.75 9.15 -25.96
C ASP A 18 0.13 8.84 -27.17
N ASN A 19 1.20 8.10 -26.97
CA ASN A 19 1.97 7.53 -28.08
C ASN A 19 2.35 6.10 -27.72
N ASP A 20 1.68 5.16 -28.37
CA ASP A 20 1.94 3.71 -28.29
C ASP A 20 3.31 3.27 -28.84
N ASP A 21 4.09 4.19 -29.42
CA ASP A 21 5.41 3.96 -30.02
C ASP A 21 6.56 4.47 -29.13
N VAL A 22 6.55 4.09 -27.85
CA VAL A 22 7.65 4.45 -26.95
C VAL A 22 8.66 3.31 -26.91
N ALA A 23 9.93 3.62 -27.15
CA ALA A 23 11.05 2.64 -27.14
C ALA A 23 11.39 2.11 -25.73
N GLU A 24 10.79 2.68 -24.70
CA GLU A 24 10.97 2.29 -23.32
C GLU A 24 10.05 1.13 -22.94
N ASP A 25 10.44 0.37 -21.92
CA ASP A 25 9.76 -0.87 -21.55
C ASP A 25 8.56 -0.64 -20.62
N TYR A 26 8.58 0.42 -19.81
CA TYR A 26 7.45 0.77 -18.93
C TYR A 26 7.42 2.27 -18.62
N ILE A 27 6.26 2.75 -18.25
CA ILE A 27 5.97 4.15 -17.97
C ILE A 27 5.61 4.29 -16.49
N ILE A 28 6.12 5.35 -15.84
CA ILE A 28 5.77 5.72 -14.47
C ILE A 28 4.94 6.98 -14.50
N ASP A 29 3.75 6.93 -13.92
CA ASP A 29 2.94 8.10 -13.58
C ASP A 29 3.16 8.43 -12.09
N GLU A 30 4.00 9.41 -11.81
CA GLU A 30 4.32 9.81 -10.43
C GLU A 30 3.11 10.39 -9.69
N LYS A 31 2.19 11.07 -10.41
CA LYS A 31 1.00 11.68 -9.80
C LYS A 31 -0.02 10.64 -9.40
N ALA A 32 -0.27 9.67 -10.28
CA ALA A 32 -1.18 8.58 -10.00
C ALA A 32 -0.53 7.41 -9.22
N LYS A 33 0.78 7.50 -8.99
CA LYS A 33 1.59 6.42 -8.37
C LYS A 33 1.35 5.07 -9.04
N ARG A 34 1.36 5.05 -10.38
CA ARG A 34 1.12 3.85 -11.18
C ARG A 34 2.26 3.57 -12.15
N THR A 35 2.43 2.30 -12.46
CA THR A 35 3.33 1.83 -13.51
C THR A 35 2.54 1.06 -14.55
N VAL A 36 2.85 1.27 -15.82
CA VAL A 36 2.21 0.57 -16.93
C VAL A 36 3.30 0.07 -17.87
N LEU A 37 3.21 -1.20 -18.27
CA LEU A 37 4.07 -1.75 -19.31
C LEU A 37 3.68 -1.15 -20.67
N THR A 38 4.68 -0.80 -21.46
CA THR A 38 4.50 -0.50 -22.87
C THR A 38 4.36 -1.80 -23.66
N ARG A 39 3.96 -1.70 -24.93
CA ARG A 39 3.93 -2.86 -25.84
C ARG A 39 5.29 -3.57 -25.89
N HIS A 40 6.38 -2.80 -25.99
CA HIS A 40 7.73 -3.34 -26.02
C HIS A 40 8.11 -4.01 -24.69
N GLY A 41 7.66 -3.46 -23.57
CA GLY A 41 7.85 -4.08 -22.23
C GLY A 41 7.08 -5.39 -22.07
N VAL A 42 5.86 -5.48 -22.60
CA VAL A 42 5.06 -6.72 -22.62
C VAL A 42 5.80 -7.80 -23.44
N GLU A 43 6.24 -7.50 -24.66
CA GLU A 43 6.97 -8.45 -25.52
C GLU A 43 8.26 -8.97 -24.84
N LYS A 44 8.99 -8.08 -24.15
CA LYS A 44 10.18 -8.48 -23.37
C LYS A 44 9.83 -9.37 -22.18
N ALA A 45 8.77 -9.03 -21.44
CA ALA A 45 8.32 -9.82 -20.29
C ALA A 45 7.86 -11.21 -20.73
N GLU A 46 7.07 -11.31 -21.81
CA GLU A 46 6.64 -12.58 -22.40
C GLU A 46 7.83 -13.45 -22.82
N LYS A 47 8.79 -12.87 -23.50
CA LYS A 47 10.01 -13.57 -23.92
C LYS A 47 10.86 -14.02 -22.71
N PHE A 48 10.96 -13.19 -21.66
CA PHE A 48 11.76 -13.50 -20.47
C PHE A 48 11.14 -14.64 -19.64
N PHE A 49 9.80 -14.65 -19.54
CA PHE A 49 9.08 -15.67 -18.77
C PHE A 49 8.62 -16.87 -19.61
N GLY A 50 8.87 -16.85 -20.95
CA GLY A 50 8.49 -17.92 -21.84
C GLY A 50 6.96 -18.04 -22.01
N LEU A 51 6.25 -16.90 -22.00
CA LEU A 51 4.80 -16.81 -22.14
C LEU A 51 4.44 -16.47 -23.58
N GLU A 52 3.32 -17.01 -24.08
CA GLU A 52 2.78 -16.66 -25.39
C GLU A 52 1.99 -15.35 -25.32
N ASN A 53 1.24 -15.13 -24.22
CA ASN A 53 0.46 -13.91 -24.03
C ASN A 53 0.35 -13.60 -22.53
N LEU A 54 0.85 -12.42 -22.12
CA LEU A 54 0.81 -11.99 -20.72
C LEU A 54 -0.61 -11.68 -20.23
N SER A 55 -1.52 -11.36 -21.17
CA SER A 55 -2.92 -11.01 -20.86
C SER A 55 -3.84 -12.23 -20.69
N ASP A 56 -3.36 -13.42 -20.94
CA ASP A 56 -4.16 -14.63 -20.78
C ASP A 56 -4.60 -14.84 -19.33
N PRO A 57 -5.83 -15.35 -19.08
CA PRO A 57 -6.33 -15.65 -17.74
C PRO A 57 -5.42 -16.58 -16.92
N GLU A 58 -4.70 -17.49 -17.57
CA GLU A 58 -3.73 -18.38 -16.92
C GLU A 58 -2.50 -17.62 -16.39
N ASN A 59 -2.16 -16.49 -17.00
CA ASN A 59 -0.99 -15.67 -16.69
C ASN A 59 -1.29 -14.50 -15.75
N VAL A 60 -2.52 -14.33 -15.26
CA VAL A 60 -2.94 -13.22 -14.38
C VAL A 60 -2.04 -13.07 -13.16
N THR A 61 -1.66 -14.19 -12.52
CA THR A 61 -0.77 -14.17 -11.35
C THR A 61 0.62 -13.65 -11.71
N ILE A 62 1.16 -14.05 -12.84
CA ILE A 62 2.47 -13.61 -13.31
C ILE A 62 2.43 -12.13 -13.66
N ASN A 63 1.40 -11.70 -14.38
CA ASN A 63 1.18 -10.29 -14.72
C ASN A 63 1.08 -9.43 -13.45
N HIS A 64 0.31 -9.87 -12.46
CA HIS A 64 0.21 -9.19 -11.17
C HIS A 64 1.59 -9.02 -10.51
N HIS A 65 2.39 -10.08 -10.44
CA HIS A 65 3.74 -10.00 -9.86
C HIS A 65 4.67 -9.07 -10.65
N ILE A 66 4.55 -9.01 -11.97
CA ILE A 66 5.32 -8.07 -12.80
C ILE A 66 4.93 -6.64 -12.45
N ILE A 67 3.63 -6.33 -12.39
CA ILE A 67 3.13 -5.00 -12.03
C ILE A 67 3.61 -4.58 -10.65
N GLN A 68 3.54 -5.46 -9.65
CA GLN A 68 4.02 -5.16 -8.29
C GLN A 68 5.54 -4.96 -8.25
N ALA A 69 6.29 -5.70 -9.03
CA ALA A 69 7.73 -5.53 -9.13
C ALA A 69 8.10 -4.19 -9.80
N LEU A 70 7.39 -3.79 -10.84
CA LEU A 70 7.57 -2.49 -11.49
C LEU A 70 7.18 -1.35 -10.55
N HIS A 71 6.10 -1.50 -9.80
CA HIS A 71 5.69 -0.54 -8.78
C HIS A 71 6.74 -0.37 -7.69
N ALA A 72 7.29 -1.48 -7.19
CA ALA A 72 8.36 -1.45 -6.20
C ALA A 72 9.62 -0.73 -6.71
N HIS A 73 9.99 -0.94 -7.99
CA HIS A 73 11.18 -0.31 -8.58
C HIS A 73 10.96 1.14 -9.01
N GLY A 74 9.83 1.42 -9.64
CA GLY A 74 9.57 2.70 -10.29
C GLY A 74 8.98 3.76 -9.35
N VAL A 75 8.04 3.38 -8.51
CA VAL A 75 7.28 4.32 -7.67
C VAL A 75 7.81 4.39 -6.24
N MET A 76 8.11 3.21 -5.65
CA MET A 76 8.48 3.16 -4.23
C MET A 76 9.92 3.59 -4.01
N LYS A 77 10.11 4.69 -3.27
CA LYS A 77 11.42 5.30 -2.98
C LYS A 77 11.86 4.95 -1.56
N ARG A 78 13.09 4.42 -1.45
CA ARG A 78 13.72 4.18 -0.15
C ARG A 78 13.93 5.50 0.58
N ASP A 79 13.79 5.49 1.90
CA ASP A 79 13.90 6.63 2.82
C ASP A 79 12.81 7.71 2.62
N VAL A 80 11.81 7.44 1.77
CA VAL A 80 10.62 8.27 1.55
C VAL A 80 9.35 7.47 1.84
N ASP A 81 9.12 6.37 1.11
CA ASP A 81 7.92 5.53 1.27
C ASP A 81 8.17 4.36 2.24
N TYR A 82 9.42 3.94 2.36
CA TYR A 82 9.83 2.87 3.27
C TYR A 82 11.29 3.03 3.70
N VAL A 83 11.66 2.42 4.81
CA VAL A 83 13.04 2.31 5.29
C VAL A 83 13.43 0.84 5.41
N VAL A 84 14.74 0.59 5.30
CA VAL A 84 15.33 -0.74 5.58
C VAL A 84 16.08 -0.64 6.88
N THR A 85 15.68 -1.41 7.87
CA THR A 85 16.30 -1.44 9.20
C THR A 85 17.61 -2.23 9.18
N ASN A 86 18.46 -2.05 10.19
CA ASN A 86 19.72 -2.74 10.31
C ASN A 86 19.58 -4.28 10.43
N ASP A 87 18.46 -4.75 10.92
CA ASP A 87 18.10 -6.18 10.98
C ASP A 87 17.48 -6.71 9.67
N GLY A 88 17.51 -5.92 8.60
CA GLY A 88 17.09 -6.32 7.27
C GLY A 88 15.58 -6.41 7.10
N LYS A 89 14.81 -5.60 7.81
CA LYS A 89 13.35 -5.51 7.63
C LYS A 89 12.97 -4.24 6.89
N VAL A 90 12.01 -4.37 5.98
CA VAL A 90 11.36 -3.23 5.34
C VAL A 90 10.25 -2.72 6.25
N MET A 91 10.23 -1.43 6.52
CA MET A 91 9.21 -0.76 7.32
C MET A 91 8.59 0.39 6.55
N ILE A 92 7.28 0.52 6.61
CA ILE A 92 6.53 1.59 5.94
C ILE A 92 6.78 2.92 6.64
N VAL A 93 6.94 3.99 5.86
CA VAL A 93 6.94 5.37 6.32
C VAL A 93 5.59 5.99 5.97
N ASP A 94 4.92 6.57 6.96
CA ASP A 94 3.69 7.32 6.75
C ASP A 94 3.99 8.61 5.98
N SER A 95 3.38 8.76 4.81
CA SER A 95 3.61 9.91 3.92
C SER A 95 3.17 11.26 4.51
N PHE A 96 2.27 11.26 5.49
CA PHE A 96 1.76 12.50 6.13
C PHE A 96 2.60 12.93 7.32
N THR A 97 3.05 11.98 8.15
CA THR A 97 3.74 12.28 9.40
C THR A 97 5.23 11.98 9.35
N GLY A 98 5.70 11.24 8.34
CA GLY A 98 7.09 10.75 8.26
C GLY A 98 7.43 9.69 9.31
N ARG A 99 6.44 9.16 10.03
CA ARG A 99 6.66 8.16 11.08
C ARG A 99 6.76 6.76 10.50
N ILE A 100 7.65 5.96 11.07
CA ILE A 100 7.74 4.54 10.78
C ILE A 100 6.54 3.84 11.39
N MET A 101 5.90 2.97 10.60
CA MET A 101 4.73 2.18 11.01
C MET A 101 5.12 0.72 11.26
N PRO A 102 5.52 0.35 12.50
CA PRO A 102 5.92 -1.02 12.80
C PRO A 102 4.73 -1.98 12.69
N GLY A 103 4.99 -3.18 12.17
CA GLY A 103 3.98 -4.22 12.03
C GLY A 103 3.03 -4.07 10.84
N ARG A 104 3.06 -2.93 10.13
CA ARG A 104 2.31 -2.75 8.88
C ARG A 104 3.11 -3.23 7.68
N ARG A 105 2.40 -3.77 6.70
CA ARG A 105 2.97 -4.22 5.42
C ARG A 105 2.09 -3.70 4.28
N PHE A 106 2.69 -3.41 3.14
CA PHE A 106 1.93 -3.17 1.90
C PHE A 106 1.22 -4.45 1.48
N SER A 107 0.02 -4.33 0.96
CA SER A 107 -0.80 -5.44 0.46
C SER A 107 -0.37 -5.92 -0.93
N ASP A 108 -1.04 -6.95 -1.39
CA ASP A 108 -1.00 -7.45 -2.77
C ASP A 108 0.40 -7.87 -3.27
N GLY A 109 1.29 -8.29 -2.37
CA GLY A 109 2.65 -8.70 -2.71
C GLY A 109 3.64 -7.54 -2.92
N LEU A 110 3.21 -6.27 -2.81
CA LEU A 110 4.09 -5.11 -2.98
C LEU A 110 5.21 -5.09 -1.92
N HIS A 111 4.89 -5.43 -0.67
CA HIS A 111 5.91 -5.47 0.39
C HIS A 111 7.00 -6.49 0.10
N GLN A 112 6.59 -7.68 -0.35
CA GLN A 112 7.53 -8.73 -0.77
C GLN A 112 8.35 -8.32 -1.99
N ALA A 113 7.77 -7.56 -2.92
CA ALA A 113 8.49 -7.01 -4.07
C ALA A 113 9.55 -6.00 -3.63
N ILE A 114 9.27 -5.16 -2.62
CA ILE A 114 10.25 -4.24 -2.05
C ILE A 114 11.35 -5.01 -1.29
N GLU A 115 10.99 -6.02 -0.50
CA GLU A 115 11.97 -6.89 0.17
C GLU A 115 12.92 -7.54 -0.83
N ALA A 116 12.42 -8.02 -1.98
CA ALA A 116 13.21 -8.57 -3.05
C ALA A 116 14.08 -7.51 -3.77
N LYS A 117 13.56 -6.28 -3.96
CA LYS A 117 14.30 -5.14 -4.50
C LYS A 117 15.52 -4.81 -3.63
N GLU A 118 15.34 -4.76 -2.32
CA GLU A 118 16.38 -4.41 -1.34
C GLU A 118 17.30 -5.59 -0.98
N ASN A 119 17.08 -6.78 -1.56
CA ASN A 119 17.81 -8.02 -1.27
C ASN A 119 17.78 -8.45 0.21
N VAL A 120 16.72 -8.12 0.92
CA VAL A 120 16.46 -8.60 2.27
C VAL A 120 15.66 -9.90 2.25
N LYS A 121 15.50 -10.55 3.41
CA LYS A 121 14.73 -11.78 3.53
C LYS A 121 13.26 -11.49 3.26
N ILE A 122 12.69 -12.15 2.26
CA ILE A 122 11.26 -12.06 1.96
C ILE A 122 10.48 -12.79 3.05
N GLN A 123 9.49 -12.11 3.65
CA GLN A 123 8.62 -12.65 4.68
C GLN A 123 7.25 -13.02 4.09
N ASN A 124 6.54 -13.89 4.77
CA ASN A 124 5.18 -14.24 4.40
C ASN A 124 4.26 -13.04 4.54
N GLU A 125 3.22 -13.01 3.71
CA GLU A 125 2.18 -12.00 3.79
C GLU A 125 1.35 -12.16 5.08
N ASN A 126 0.98 -11.03 5.69
CA ASN A 126 0.08 -11.04 6.82
C ASN A 126 -1.36 -11.20 6.31
N GLN A 127 -2.05 -12.21 6.81
CA GLN A 127 -3.46 -12.39 6.52
C GLN A 127 -4.31 -11.71 7.59
N THR A 128 -5.21 -10.80 7.17
CA THR A 128 -6.19 -10.21 8.08
C THR A 128 -7.24 -11.29 8.42
N LEU A 129 -7.27 -11.72 9.67
CA LEU A 129 -8.21 -12.75 10.13
C LEU A 129 -9.61 -12.19 10.37
N ALA A 130 -9.71 -10.97 10.87
CA ALA A 130 -10.96 -10.29 11.15
C ALA A 130 -10.77 -8.78 11.23
N THR A 131 -11.84 -8.04 10.99
CA THR A 131 -11.95 -6.59 11.20
C THR A 131 -13.11 -6.30 12.14
N ILE A 132 -13.00 -5.23 12.93
CA ILE A 132 -14.05 -4.76 13.83
C ILE A 132 -14.16 -3.24 13.68
N THR A 133 -15.39 -2.71 13.71
CA THR A 133 -15.63 -1.27 13.77
C THR A 133 -15.29 -0.70 15.14
N PHE A 134 -14.96 0.59 15.23
CA PHE A 134 -14.70 1.25 16.51
C PHE A 134 -15.87 1.13 17.46
N GLN A 135 -17.11 1.31 16.96
CA GLN A 135 -18.32 1.17 17.77
C GLN A 135 -18.40 -0.21 18.41
N ASN A 136 -18.26 -1.26 17.64
CA ASN A 136 -18.30 -2.63 18.16
C ASN A 136 -17.13 -2.94 19.10
N PHE A 137 -15.95 -2.40 18.80
CA PHE A 137 -14.78 -2.57 19.67
C PHE A 137 -15.02 -1.97 21.06
N PHE A 138 -15.50 -0.72 21.13
CA PHE A 138 -15.77 -0.07 22.43
C PHE A 138 -16.94 -0.70 23.18
N ARG A 139 -17.91 -1.26 22.50
CA ARG A 139 -19.03 -2.01 23.11
C ARG A 139 -18.60 -3.31 23.83
N LEU A 140 -17.38 -3.79 23.58
CA LEU A 140 -16.83 -4.94 24.31
C LEU A 140 -16.45 -4.62 25.77
N TYR A 141 -16.31 -3.35 26.11
CA TYR A 141 -15.93 -2.96 27.47
C TYR A 141 -17.19 -2.85 28.35
N THR A 142 -17.15 -3.47 29.52
CA THR A 142 -18.22 -3.40 30.53
C THR A 142 -18.29 -2.03 31.20
N LYS A 143 -17.19 -1.31 31.24
CA LYS A 143 -17.11 0.06 31.75
C LYS A 143 -16.42 0.93 30.72
N LEU A 144 -17.18 1.87 30.18
CA LEU A 144 -16.74 2.81 29.14
C LEU A 144 -17.04 4.23 29.62
N SER A 145 -16.06 5.13 29.44
CA SER A 145 -16.25 6.56 29.69
C SER A 145 -15.29 7.34 28.79
N GLY A 146 -15.64 8.58 28.48
CA GLY A 146 -14.84 9.46 27.66
C GLY A 146 -15.04 10.92 28.03
N MET A 147 -14.21 11.80 27.46
CA MET A 147 -14.34 13.26 27.63
C MET A 147 -14.15 13.94 26.29
N THR A 148 -15.04 14.88 25.99
CA THR A 148 -14.96 15.72 24.81
C THR A 148 -15.65 17.05 25.07
N GLY A 149 -15.24 18.11 24.36
CA GLY A 149 -15.88 19.43 24.44
C GLY A 149 -17.22 19.53 23.69
N THR A 150 -17.58 18.53 22.88
CA THR A 150 -18.76 18.55 22.02
C THR A 150 -19.75 17.41 22.28
N ALA A 151 -19.61 16.70 23.42
CA ALA A 151 -20.43 15.52 23.69
C ALA A 151 -21.91 15.82 23.80
N LEU A 152 -22.30 16.99 24.26
CA LEU A 152 -23.70 17.37 24.49
C LEU A 152 -24.53 17.38 23.20
N THR A 153 -23.93 17.78 22.07
CA THR A 153 -24.60 17.79 20.76
C THR A 153 -24.88 16.39 20.21
N GLU A 154 -24.12 15.39 20.67
CA GLU A 154 -24.18 14.00 20.21
C GLU A 154 -24.67 13.05 21.33
N GLU A 155 -25.35 13.57 22.36
CA GLU A 155 -25.82 12.79 23.52
C GLU A 155 -26.72 11.63 23.10
N GLU A 156 -27.61 11.86 22.13
CA GLU A 156 -28.54 10.86 21.63
C GLU A 156 -27.80 9.68 20.98
N GLU A 157 -26.75 9.97 20.20
CA GLU A 157 -25.91 8.94 19.58
C GLU A 157 -25.12 8.14 20.63
N PHE A 158 -24.55 8.80 21.63
CA PHE A 158 -23.86 8.11 22.73
C PHE A 158 -24.78 7.19 23.52
N ARG A 159 -26.02 7.60 23.73
CA ARG A 159 -27.03 6.78 24.41
C ARG A 159 -27.46 5.59 23.55
N GLU A 160 -27.71 5.80 22.25
CA GLU A 160 -28.16 4.73 21.34
C GLU A 160 -27.07 3.67 21.11
N ILE A 161 -25.82 4.09 20.84
CA ILE A 161 -24.74 3.17 20.46
C ILE A 161 -24.10 2.50 21.70
N TYR A 162 -23.86 3.25 22.77
CA TYR A 162 -23.07 2.80 23.90
C TYR A 162 -23.81 2.72 25.23
N GLY A 163 -25.04 3.23 25.28
CA GLY A 163 -25.82 3.31 26.52
C GLY A 163 -25.21 4.29 27.54
N LEU A 164 -24.50 5.33 27.06
CA LEU A 164 -23.83 6.31 27.91
C LEU A 164 -24.67 7.58 28.04
N ASP A 165 -24.73 8.13 29.27
CA ASP A 165 -25.28 9.46 29.52
C ASP A 165 -24.16 10.50 29.46
N VAL A 166 -24.52 11.70 28.94
CA VAL A 166 -23.61 12.84 28.87
C VAL A 166 -23.81 13.75 30.06
N ILE A 167 -22.72 14.09 30.74
CA ILE A 167 -22.75 14.99 31.90
C ILE A 167 -21.84 16.19 31.61
N GLU A 168 -22.39 17.37 31.71
CA GLU A 168 -21.62 18.60 31.58
C GLU A 168 -20.86 18.89 32.87
N VAL A 169 -19.53 19.01 32.79
CA VAL A 169 -18.69 19.41 33.91
C VAL A 169 -18.37 20.88 33.79
N PRO A 170 -18.82 21.73 34.73
CA PRO A 170 -18.58 23.15 34.64
C PRO A 170 -17.10 23.47 34.79
N THR A 171 -16.66 24.53 34.09
CA THR A 171 -15.28 25.02 34.15
C THR A 171 -14.98 25.50 35.58
N ASN A 172 -13.84 25.04 36.12
CA ASN A 172 -13.35 25.55 37.40
C ASN A 172 -12.89 27.00 37.22
N LYS A 173 -13.47 27.91 38.02
CA LYS A 173 -13.12 29.35 38.04
C LYS A 173 -12.13 29.63 39.14
#